data_512ba41f430dad8e811dea5e1df98eff
#
_entry.id   512ba41f430dad8e811dea5e1df98eff
#
_cell.length_a   1.000
_cell.length_b   1.000
_cell.length_c   1.000
_cell.angle_alpha   90.00
_cell.angle_beta   90.00
_cell.angle_gamma   90.00
#
_symmetry.space_group_name_H-M   'P 1'
#
loop_
_entity.id
_entity.type
_entity.pdbx_description
1 polymer ?
#
loop_
_entity_poly.entity_id
_entity_poly.type
_entity_poly.pdbx_seq_one_letter_code
_entity_poly.pdbx_strand_id
1 'polypeptide(L)'
;MPLDQAVLEHQSLGIVQTPDGPRTRVVLVAARREMIDGLLAATRNAGLRPEGIDLSAFAMIRALYRPGREGATLYVSVGGMTNIAVAVGTTCVFTRVVAHGTEAMAAELAERRGLTLDHARGWLTHVGMLMPTDDVDGDTEIVVEARAVLSEGLHRISDEVRNSLDFHRAQAGAAEVERAILTGPAVSIAGFSDQLAEQIGLPLECGVVTEARPGALGGIDAGRLVVAAGLTVQEVVA
;
A
#
# COMPACT_ATOMS: atom_id res chain seq x y z
N MET A 1 -0.81 13.05 -19.13
CA MET A 1 -0.16 14.22 -18.47
C MET A 1 0.89 14.77 -19.44
N PRO A 2 0.86 16.06 -19.81
CA PRO A 2 1.88 16.68 -20.65
C PRO A 2 3.24 16.65 -19.95
N LEU A 3 4.34 16.52 -20.72
CA LEU A 3 5.70 16.37 -20.17
C LEU A 3 6.17 17.63 -19.43
N ASP A 4 5.75 18.80 -19.85
CA ASP A 4 6.05 20.09 -19.21
C ASP A 4 5.42 20.24 -17.81
N GLN A 5 4.34 19.50 -17.56
CA GLN A 5 3.64 19.43 -16.26
C GLN A 5 4.07 18.25 -15.41
N ALA A 6 5.02 17.44 -15.88
CA ALA A 6 5.51 16.28 -15.17
C ALA A 6 6.87 16.57 -14.50
N VAL A 7 7.07 15.93 -13.35
CA VAL A 7 8.39 15.64 -12.79
C VAL A 7 8.66 14.16 -13.09
N LEU A 8 9.76 13.88 -13.77
CA LEU A 8 10.15 12.54 -14.19
C LEU A 8 11.46 12.17 -13.52
N GLU A 9 11.47 10.98 -12.93
CA GLU A 9 12.64 10.33 -12.37
C GLU A 9 12.69 8.87 -12.80
N HIS A 10 13.86 8.28 -12.82
CA HIS A 10 14.00 6.86 -13.16
C HIS A 10 15.03 6.15 -12.30
N GLN A 11 14.78 4.89 -12.02
CA GLN A 11 15.74 3.99 -11.39
C GLN A 11 16.13 2.90 -12.38
N SER A 12 17.45 2.68 -12.58
CA SER A 12 17.95 1.60 -13.41
C SER A 12 17.75 0.25 -12.69
N LEU A 13 17.19 -0.73 -13.41
CA LEU A 13 17.00 -2.10 -12.96
C LEU A 13 18.05 -3.08 -13.57
N GLY A 14 19.06 -2.55 -14.27
CA GLY A 14 20.09 -3.35 -14.93
C GLY A 14 19.89 -3.47 -16.44
N ILE A 15 20.73 -4.28 -17.07
CA ILE A 15 20.75 -4.48 -18.52
C ILE A 15 20.05 -5.79 -18.85
N VAL A 16 19.13 -5.75 -19.80
CA VAL A 16 18.46 -6.91 -20.39
C VAL A 16 18.89 -7.10 -21.84
N GLN A 17 19.11 -8.34 -22.25
CA GLN A 17 19.39 -8.67 -23.64
C GLN A 17 18.07 -8.74 -24.42
N THR A 18 17.98 -8.00 -25.51
CA THR A 18 16.83 -8.05 -26.43
C THR A 18 17.29 -8.46 -27.82
N PRO A 19 16.39 -8.86 -28.73
CA PRO A 19 16.74 -9.17 -30.12
C PRO A 19 17.47 -8.02 -30.83
N ASP A 20 17.22 -6.78 -30.41
CA ASP A 20 17.84 -5.56 -30.97
C ASP A 20 19.13 -5.16 -30.25
N GLY A 21 19.63 -5.99 -29.31
CA GLY A 21 20.82 -5.74 -28.50
C GLY A 21 20.52 -5.44 -27.02
N PRO A 22 21.56 -5.09 -26.24
CA PRO A 22 21.41 -4.81 -24.82
C PRO A 22 20.64 -3.50 -24.60
N ARG A 23 19.65 -3.54 -23.69
CA ARG A 23 18.87 -2.36 -23.28
C ARG A 23 18.85 -2.23 -21.75
N THR A 24 18.86 -1.00 -21.26
CA THR A 24 18.68 -0.74 -19.83
C THR A 24 17.19 -0.81 -19.49
N ARG A 25 16.85 -1.67 -18.54
CA ARG A 25 15.52 -1.71 -17.94
C ARG A 25 15.46 -0.63 -16.86
N VAL A 26 14.37 0.14 -16.82
CA VAL A 26 14.18 1.22 -15.85
C VAL A 26 12.77 1.16 -15.25
N VAL A 27 12.64 1.56 -13.99
CA VAL A 27 11.38 2.02 -13.42
C VAL A 27 11.30 3.52 -13.67
N LEU A 28 10.29 3.95 -14.38
CA LEU A 28 10.00 5.37 -14.63
C LEU A 28 8.93 5.83 -13.64
N VAL A 29 9.21 6.90 -12.93
CA VAL A 29 8.29 7.58 -12.03
C VAL A 29 7.88 8.91 -12.64
N ALA A 30 6.58 9.16 -12.70
CA ALA A 30 6.03 10.42 -13.18
C ALA A 30 5.05 10.99 -12.15
N ALA A 31 5.27 12.21 -11.70
CA ALA A 31 4.38 12.93 -10.80
C ALA A 31 3.96 14.27 -11.40
N ARG A 32 2.75 14.73 -11.09
CA ARG A 32 2.34 16.09 -11.47
C ARG A 32 3.15 17.12 -10.71
N ARG A 33 3.74 18.07 -11.43
CA ARG A 33 4.54 19.16 -10.85
C ARG A 33 3.76 19.95 -9.81
N GLU A 34 2.51 20.29 -10.09
CA GLU A 34 1.62 20.99 -9.15
C GLU A 34 1.48 20.27 -7.81
N MET A 35 1.36 18.92 -7.83
CA MET A 35 1.30 18.13 -6.61
C MET A 35 2.59 18.21 -5.80
N ILE A 36 3.74 18.13 -6.49
CA ILE A 36 5.05 18.23 -5.84
C ILE A 36 5.23 19.64 -5.23
N ASP A 37 4.90 20.67 -5.99
CA ASP A 37 5.01 22.07 -5.52
C ASP A 37 4.09 22.31 -4.32
N GLY A 38 2.87 21.75 -4.33
CA GLY A 38 1.93 21.81 -3.20
C GLY A 38 2.46 21.15 -1.94
N LEU A 39 3.06 19.95 -2.05
CA LEU A 39 3.68 19.24 -0.92
C LEU A 39 4.86 20.03 -0.34
N LEU A 40 5.72 20.57 -1.21
CA LEU A 40 6.86 21.39 -0.79
C LEU A 40 6.41 22.70 -0.11
N ALA A 41 5.37 23.34 -0.63
CA ALA A 41 4.80 24.56 -0.03
C ALA A 41 4.19 24.26 1.35
N ALA A 42 3.39 23.19 1.49
CA ALA A 42 2.80 22.78 2.76
C ALA A 42 3.87 22.49 3.82
N THR A 43 4.93 21.75 3.45
CA THR A 43 6.05 21.40 4.35
C THR A 43 6.79 22.66 4.81
N ARG A 44 7.09 23.59 3.89
CA ARG A 44 7.78 24.84 4.22
C ARG A 44 6.91 25.77 5.08
N ASN A 45 5.60 25.86 4.80
CA ASN A 45 4.66 26.64 5.58
C ASN A 45 4.51 26.12 7.02
N ALA A 46 4.70 24.80 7.23
CA ALA A 46 4.78 24.19 8.55
C ALA A 46 6.13 24.45 9.27
N GLY A 47 7.04 25.24 8.70
CA GLY A 47 8.36 25.52 9.27
C GLY A 47 9.36 24.38 9.11
N LEU A 48 9.04 23.37 8.30
CA LEU A 48 9.91 22.21 8.06
C LEU A 48 10.74 22.41 6.79
N ARG A 49 11.95 21.86 6.79
CA ARG A 49 12.83 21.84 5.63
C ARG A 49 12.75 20.47 4.95
N PRO A 50 12.15 20.34 3.76
CA PRO A 50 12.16 19.08 3.03
C PRO A 50 13.58 18.76 2.56
N GLU A 51 14.05 17.54 2.82
CA GLU A 51 15.35 17.04 2.37
C GLU A 51 15.24 16.25 1.07
N GLY A 52 14.08 15.65 0.80
CA GLY A 52 13.80 14.89 -0.40
C GLY A 52 12.33 14.57 -0.54
N ILE A 53 11.98 14.02 -1.69
CA ILE A 53 10.66 13.45 -1.99
C ILE A 53 10.90 12.04 -2.47
N ASP A 54 10.11 11.11 -1.95
CA ASP A 54 10.23 9.69 -2.26
C ASP A 54 8.86 9.08 -2.57
N LEU A 55 8.87 7.89 -3.16
CA LEU A 55 7.66 7.11 -3.36
C LEU A 55 7.30 6.31 -2.11
N SER A 56 6.01 6.33 -1.76
CA SER A 56 5.48 5.47 -0.68
C SER A 56 5.86 3.99 -0.87
N ALA A 57 5.91 3.52 -2.12
CA ALA A 57 6.33 2.17 -2.45
C ALA A 57 7.78 1.87 -2.04
N PHE A 58 8.71 2.78 -2.33
CA PHE A 58 10.13 2.60 -1.99
C PHE A 58 10.34 2.65 -0.49
N ALA A 59 9.72 3.61 0.18
CA ALA A 59 9.76 3.70 1.64
C ALA A 59 9.18 2.44 2.31
N MET A 60 8.04 1.94 1.84
CA MET A 60 7.40 0.71 2.33
C MET A 60 8.33 -0.50 2.18
N ILE A 61 8.97 -0.67 1.01
CA ILE A 61 9.92 -1.76 0.77
C ILE A 61 11.08 -1.66 1.75
N ARG A 62 11.71 -0.49 1.93
CA ARG A 62 12.82 -0.32 2.88
C ARG A 62 12.44 -0.64 4.32
N ALA A 63 11.23 -0.25 4.75
CA ALA A 63 10.76 -0.53 6.10
C ALA A 63 10.49 -2.02 6.35
N LEU A 64 9.98 -2.73 5.35
CA LEU A 64 9.48 -4.10 5.51
C LEU A 64 10.40 -5.17 4.93
N TYR A 65 11.45 -4.79 4.21
CA TYR A 65 12.42 -5.76 3.68
C TYR A 65 13.05 -6.59 4.80
N ARG A 66 13.18 -7.88 4.55
CA ARG A 66 13.88 -8.83 5.43
C ARG A 66 14.97 -9.55 4.65
N PRO A 67 16.24 -9.43 5.05
CA PRO A 67 17.35 -10.14 4.40
C PRO A 67 17.14 -11.66 4.40
N GLY A 68 17.72 -12.35 3.40
CA GLY A 68 17.66 -13.82 3.29
C GLY A 68 16.35 -14.36 2.70
N ARG A 69 15.46 -13.52 2.21
CA ARG A 69 14.26 -13.92 1.46
C ARG A 69 14.56 -13.81 -0.04
N GLU A 70 14.70 -14.95 -0.70
CA GLU A 70 14.83 -15.03 -2.15
C GLU A 70 13.48 -14.79 -2.85
N GLY A 71 13.51 -14.54 -4.18
CA GLY A 71 12.32 -14.31 -5.00
C GLY A 71 11.78 -12.89 -4.91
N ALA A 72 10.69 -12.65 -5.63
CA ALA A 72 10.00 -11.38 -5.59
C ALA A 72 8.94 -11.37 -4.49
N THR A 73 8.77 -10.23 -3.84
CA THR A 73 7.76 -10.00 -2.81
C THR A 73 6.79 -8.92 -3.28
N LEU A 74 5.50 -9.20 -3.15
CA LEU A 74 4.43 -8.23 -3.31
C LEU A 74 4.24 -7.47 -2.00
N TYR A 75 4.22 -6.16 -2.07
CA TYR A 75 3.89 -5.26 -0.96
C TYR A 75 2.58 -4.54 -1.27
N VAL A 76 1.62 -4.61 -0.36
CA VAL A 76 0.32 -3.95 -0.49
C VAL A 76 0.07 -3.11 0.75
N SER A 77 -0.04 -1.80 0.58
CA SER A 77 -0.42 -0.90 1.67
C SER A 77 -1.83 -0.39 1.41
N VAL A 78 -2.77 -0.77 2.26
CA VAL A 78 -4.18 -0.40 2.15
C VAL A 78 -4.53 0.64 3.21
N GLY A 79 -4.71 1.89 2.76
CA GLY A 79 -5.02 3.05 3.59
C GLY A 79 -5.99 3.99 2.90
N GLY A 80 -5.67 5.29 2.79
CA GLY A 80 -6.46 6.26 2.01
C GLY A 80 -6.52 5.90 0.53
N MET A 81 -5.39 5.44 0.02
CA MET A 81 -5.23 4.78 -1.28
C MET A 81 -4.55 3.43 -1.05
N THR A 82 -4.60 2.57 -2.05
CA THR A 82 -3.83 1.32 -2.02
C THR A 82 -2.57 1.48 -2.87
N ASN A 83 -1.41 1.28 -2.24
CA ASN A 83 -0.12 1.21 -2.92
C ASN A 83 0.23 -0.26 -3.12
N ILE A 84 0.52 -0.64 -4.36
CA ILE A 84 0.93 -1.98 -4.76
C ILE A 84 2.36 -1.87 -5.29
N ALA A 85 3.26 -2.69 -4.79
CA ALA A 85 4.64 -2.75 -5.29
C ALA A 85 5.15 -4.18 -5.35
N VAL A 86 5.97 -4.49 -6.34
CA VAL A 86 6.73 -5.74 -6.40
C VAL A 86 8.21 -5.38 -6.29
N ALA A 87 8.91 -6.07 -5.42
CA ALA A 87 10.35 -5.88 -5.25
C ALA A 87 11.11 -7.21 -5.27
N VAL A 88 12.34 -7.16 -5.79
CA VAL A 88 13.36 -8.21 -5.68
C VAL A 88 14.44 -7.68 -4.76
N GLY A 89 14.57 -8.27 -3.58
CA GLY A 89 15.37 -7.67 -2.51
C GLY A 89 14.82 -6.30 -2.12
N THR A 90 15.65 -5.27 -2.17
CA THR A 90 15.26 -3.87 -1.93
C THR A 90 14.89 -3.11 -3.20
N THR A 91 15.06 -3.73 -4.38
CA THR A 91 14.82 -3.07 -5.67
C THR A 91 13.34 -3.17 -6.05
N CYS A 92 12.65 -2.05 -6.14
CA CYS A 92 11.29 -1.99 -6.67
C CYS A 92 11.31 -2.20 -8.18
N VAL A 93 10.64 -3.25 -8.66
CA VAL A 93 10.56 -3.59 -10.09
C VAL A 93 9.22 -3.23 -10.72
N PHE A 94 8.21 -3.00 -9.90
CA PHE A 94 6.88 -2.55 -10.31
C PHE A 94 6.23 -1.78 -9.16
N THR A 95 5.51 -0.72 -9.48
CA THR A 95 4.64 -0.04 -8.50
C THR A 95 3.41 0.56 -9.16
N ARG A 96 2.30 0.57 -8.43
CA ARG A 96 1.03 1.15 -8.83
C ARG A 96 0.28 1.69 -7.61
N VAL A 97 -0.42 2.80 -7.79
CA VAL A 97 -1.32 3.37 -6.79
C VAL A 97 -2.74 3.35 -7.34
N VAL A 98 -3.68 2.87 -6.53
CA VAL A 98 -5.11 2.86 -6.87
C VAL A 98 -5.91 3.63 -5.84
N ALA A 99 -6.98 4.30 -6.29
CA ALA A 99 -7.79 5.19 -5.46
C ALA A 99 -8.79 4.46 -4.53
N HIS A 100 -8.66 3.14 -4.39
CA HIS A 100 -9.46 2.31 -3.50
C HIS A 100 -8.66 1.98 -2.24
N GLY A 101 -9.29 2.14 -1.06
CA GLY A 101 -8.66 1.85 0.21
C GLY A 101 -9.66 1.98 1.35
N THR A 102 -9.20 1.87 2.60
CA THR A 102 -10.07 1.92 3.79
C THR A 102 -10.82 3.25 3.93
N GLU A 103 -10.25 4.36 3.46
CA GLU A 103 -10.93 5.66 3.49
C GLU A 103 -12.11 5.72 2.51
N ALA A 104 -11.98 5.14 1.33
CA ALA A 104 -13.08 5.04 0.37
C ALA A 104 -14.22 4.16 0.94
N MET A 105 -13.87 3.05 1.60
CA MET A 105 -14.85 2.21 2.30
C MET A 105 -15.55 2.97 3.43
N ALA A 106 -14.79 3.72 4.24
CA ALA A 106 -15.37 4.52 5.32
C ALA A 106 -16.29 5.63 4.79
N ALA A 107 -15.92 6.29 3.70
CA ALA A 107 -16.77 7.31 3.06
C ALA A 107 -18.07 6.68 2.51
N GLU A 108 -17.98 5.52 1.90
CA GLU A 108 -19.12 4.77 1.36
C GLU A 108 -20.10 4.35 2.48
N LEU A 109 -19.58 3.81 3.60
CA LEU A 109 -20.40 3.47 4.77
C LEU A 109 -21.04 4.72 5.40
N ALA A 110 -20.27 5.81 5.53
CA ALA A 110 -20.76 7.07 6.06
C ALA A 110 -21.93 7.61 5.23
N GLU A 111 -21.82 7.58 3.91
CA GLU A 111 -22.88 8.01 2.98
C GLU A 111 -24.12 7.11 3.08
N ARG A 112 -23.94 5.78 3.03
CA ARG A 112 -25.04 4.81 3.05
C ARG A 112 -25.84 4.85 4.36
N ARG A 113 -25.19 5.17 5.50
CA ARG A 113 -25.81 5.11 6.85
C ARG A 113 -25.92 6.47 7.54
N GLY A 114 -25.57 7.57 6.89
CA GLY A 114 -25.62 8.91 7.50
C GLY A 114 -24.68 9.08 8.69
N LEU A 115 -23.52 8.42 8.67
CA LEU A 115 -22.53 8.48 9.74
C LEU A 115 -21.50 9.58 9.49
N THR A 116 -20.81 10.02 10.55
CA THR A 116 -19.56 10.75 10.36
C THR A 116 -18.47 9.81 9.86
N LEU A 117 -17.45 10.34 9.18
CA LEU A 117 -16.36 9.53 8.65
C LEU A 117 -15.61 8.78 9.76
N ASP A 118 -15.42 9.41 10.93
CA ASP A 118 -14.76 8.78 12.07
C ASP A 118 -15.57 7.62 12.66
N HIS A 119 -16.90 7.76 12.75
CA HIS A 119 -17.77 6.67 13.16
C HIS A 119 -17.74 5.53 12.15
N ALA A 120 -17.76 5.83 10.86
CA ALA A 120 -17.66 4.80 9.81
C ALA A 120 -16.34 4.03 9.88
N ARG A 121 -15.20 4.70 10.08
CA ARG A 121 -13.89 4.03 10.31
C ARG A 121 -13.94 3.10 11.53
N GLY A 122 -14.55 3.58 12.62
CA GLY A 122 -14.72 2.76 13.83
C GLY A 122 -15.54 1.50 13.55
N TRP A 123 -16.65 1.62 12.84
CA TRP A 123 -17.52 0.52 12.47
C TRP A 123 -16.83 -0.50 11.58
N LEU A 124 -16.06 -0.07 10.55
CA LEU A 124 -15.30 -1.00 9.69
C LEU A 124 -14.30 -1.83 10.50
N THR A 125 -13.61 -1.19 11.45
CA THR A 125 -12.64 -1.89 12.31
C THR A 125 -13.34 -2.82 13.31
N HIS A 126 -14.46 -2.38 13.90
CA HIS A 126 -15.24 -3.14 14.87
C HIS A 126 -15.87 -4.39 14.27
N VAL A 127 -16.50 -4.24 13.12
CA VAL A 127 -17.20 -5.33 12.43
C VAL A 127 -16.21 -6.35 11.85
N GLY A 128 -15.11 -5.88 11.25
CA GLY A 128 -14.13 -6.77 10.62
C GLY A 128 -14.75 -7.75 9.63
N MET A 129 -14.09 -8.87 9.42
CA MET A 129 -14.49 -9.90 8.44
C MET A 129 -14.40 -11.35 8.98
N LEU A 130 -14.07 -11.53 10.27
CA LEU A 130 -13.90 -12.87 10.86
C LEU A 130 -15.20 -13.48 11.36
N MET A 131 -15.98 -12.72 12.15
CA MET A 131 -17.16 -13.23 12.83
C MET A 131 -18.39 -13.12 11.94
N PRO A 132 -19.39 -14.02 12.07
CA PRO A 132 -20.70 -13.81 11.47
C PRO A 132 -21.31 -12.48 11.92
N THR A 133 -22.10 -11.84 11.07
CA THR A 133 -22.71 -10.53 11.38
C THR A 133 -23.64 -10.59 12.59
N ASP A 134 -24.28 -11.73 12.81
CA ASP A 134 -25.20 -11.96 13.93
C ASP A 134 -24.50 -12.04 15.31
N ASP A 135 -23.17 -12.28 15.29
CA ASP A 135 -22.34 -12.36 16.49
C ASP A 135 -21.60 -11.05 16.79
N VAL A 136 -21.78 -10.00 15.97
CA VAL A 136 -21.17 -8.69 16.17
C VAL A 136 -22.11 -7.77 16.95
N ASP A 137 -21.64 -7.26 18.08
CA ASP A 137 -22.40 -6.30 18.90
C ASP A 137 -22.64 -4.98 18.17
N GLY A 138 -23.84 -4.43 18.33
CA GLY A 138 -24.17 -3.09 17.86
C GLY A 138 -25.45 -3.01 17.03
N ASP A 139 -25.58 -1.92 16.27
CA ASP A 139 -26.71 -1.72 15.36
C ASP A 139 -26.61 -2.70 14.19
N THR A 140 -27.55 -3.63 14.11
CA THR A 140 -27.56 -4.71 13.12
C THR A 140 -27.53 -4.20 11.68
N GLU A 141 -28.22 -3.09 11.39
CA GLU A 141 -28.23 -2.53 10.05
C GLU A 141 -26.87 -1.93 9.67
N ILE A 142 -26.18 -1.29 10.63
CA ILE A 142 -24.83 -0.77 10.40
C ILE A 142 -23.83 -1.92 10.28
N VAL A 143 -23.96 -2.98 11.09
CA VAL A 143 -23.09 -4.17 11.03
C VAL A 143 -23.17 -4.83 9.68
N VAL A 144 -24.39 -5.09 9.18
CA VAL A 144 -24.59 -5.72 7.86
C VAL A 144 -24.02 -4.84 6.74
N GLU A 145 -24.29 -3.53 6.78
CA GLU A 145 -23.80 -2.61 5.78
C GLU A 145 -22.27 -2.46 5.80
N ALA A 146 -21.66 -2.37 6.98
CA ALA A 146 -20.20 -2.29 7.14
C ALA A 146 -19.52 -3.55 6.59
N ARG A 147 -20.11 -4.74 6.83
CA ARG A 147 -19.61 -6.00 6.27
C ARG A 147 -19.72 -6.02 4.75
N ALA A 148 -20.82 -5.54 4.19
CA ALA A 148 -21.02 -5.45 2.73
C ALA A 148 -19.96 -4.53 2.11
N VAL A 149 -19.77 -3.32 2.66
CA VAL A 149 -18.77 -2.37 2.21
C VAL A 149 -17.34 -2.93 2.30
N LEU A 150 -17.00 -3.63 3.40
CA LEU A 150 -15.69 -4.30 3.53
C LEU A 150 -15.49 -5.37 2.46
N SER A 151 -16.49 -6.20 2.22
CA SER A 151 -16.41 -7.29 1.23
C SER A 151 -16.27 -6.74 -0.20
N GLU A 152 -17.07 -5.74 -0.57
CA GLU A 152 -17.00 -5.07 -1.86
C GLU A 152 -15.65 -4.35 -2.05
N GLY A 153 -15.19 -3.64 -1.01
CA GLY A 153 -13.91 -2.93 -1.04
C GLY A 153 -12.72 -3.87 -1.16
N LEU A 154 -12.73 -4.98 -0.39
CA LEU A 154 -11.70 -6.02 -0.49
C LEU A 154 -11.67 -6.63 -1.90
N HIS A 155 -12.83 -6.94 -2.48
CA HIS A 155 -12.92 -7.51 -3.82
C HIS A 155 -12.30 -6.58 -4.87
N ARG A 156 -12.63 -5.28 -4.83
CA ARG A 156 -12.02 -4.26 -5.71
C ARG A 156 -10.51 -4.19 -5.56
N ILE A 157 -10.00 -4.23 -4.31
CA ILE A 157 -8.55 -4.22 -4.06
C ILE A 157 -7.88 -5.49 -4.58
N SER A 158 -8.50 -6.65 -4.37
CA SER A 158 -7.99 -7.94 -4.84
C SER A 158 -7.90 -8.00 -6.37
N ASP A 159 -8.90 -7.45 -7.07
CA ASP A 159 -8.88 -7.34 -8.53
C ASP A 159 -7.72 -6.47 -9.02
N GLU A 160 -7.50 -5.32 -8.36
CA GLU A 160 -6.39 -4.43 -8.71
C GLU A 160 -5.02 -5.07 -8.43
N VAL A 161 -4.90 -5.85 -7.35
CA VAL A 161 -3.70 -6.62 -7.04
C VAL A 161 -3.47 -7.69 -8.10
N ARG A 162 -4.48 -8.49 -8.44
CA ARG A 162 -4.39 -9.53 -9.50
C ARG A 162 -3.98 -8.92 -10.84
N ASN A 163 -4.65 -7.85 -11.27
CA ASN A 163 -4.30 -7.14 -12.51
C ASN A 163 -2.86 -6.65 -12.51
N SER A 164 -2.36 -6.18 -11.35
CA SER A 164 -0.98 -5.71 -11.19
C SER A 164 0.03 -6.87 -11.26
N LEU A 165 -0.29 -8.01 -10.66
CA LEU A 165 0.52 -9.23 -10.74
C LEU A 165 0.58 -9.78 -12.16
N ASP A 166 -0.54 -9.80 -12.88
CA ASP A 166 -0.61 -10.28 -14.27
C ASP A 166 0.19 -9.36 -15.20
N PHE A 167 0.09 -8.04 -14.99
CA PHE A 167 0.93 -7.09 -15.72
C PHE A 167 2.42 -7.29 -15.43
N HIS A 168 2.79 -7.51 -14.15
CA HIS A 168 4.17 -7.81 -13.79
C HIS A 168 4.66 -9.10 -14.45
N ARG A 169 3.90 -10.19 -14.36
CA ARG A 169 4.24 -11.50 -14.97
C ARG A 169 4.42 -11.44 -16.48
N ALA A 170 3.66 -10.58 -17.16
CA ALA A 170 3.78 -10.41 -18.61
C ALA A 170 5.07 -9.70 -19.05
N GLN A 171 5.85 -9.14 -18.14
CA GLN A 171 7.09 -8.46 -18.46
C GLN A 171 8.24 -9.47 -18.67
N ALA A 172 9.08 -9.24 -19.69
CA ALA A 172 10.24 -10.08 -19.94
C ALA A 172 11.20 -10.09 -18.75
N GLY A 173 11.54 -11.29 -18.26
CA GLY A 173 12.43 -11.46 -17.12
C GLY A 173 11.80 -11.06 -15.76
N ALA A 174 10.48 -11.06 -15.68
CA ALA A 174 9.80 -10.86 -14.40
C ALA A 174 10.13 -11.99 -13.43
N ALA A 175 10.55 -11.64 -12.22
CA ALA A 175 10.74 -12.62 -11.15
C ALA A 175 9.36 -13.09 -10.64
N GLU A 176 9.26 -14.36 -10.29
CA GLU A 176 8.04 -14.93 -9.72
C GLU A 176 7.77 -14.34 -8.34
N VAL A 177 6.53 -13.93 -8.12
CA VAL A 177 6.07 -13.41 -6.83
C VAL A 177 5.58 -14.58 -5.98
N GLU A 178 6.28 -14.87 -4.91
CA GLU A 178 6.02 -16.03 -4.06
C GLU A 178 5.23 -15.71 -2.79
N ARG A 179 5.21 -14.44 -2.38
CA ARG A 179 4.60 -13.99 -1.13
C ARG A 179 4.12 -12.55 -1.21
N ALA A 180 3.23 -12.21 -0.29
CA ALA A 180 2.71 -10.86 -0.13
C ALA A 180 2.93 -10.34 1.30
N ILE A 181 3.11 -9.04 1.44
CA ILE A 181 3.12 -8.33 2.72
C ILE A 181 2.04 -7.25 2.66
N LEU A 182 1.05 -7.36 3.57
CA LEU A 182 0.02 -6.36 3.77
C LEU A 182 0.45 -5.39 4.87
N THR A 183 0.25 -4.11 4.63
CA THR A 183 0.46 -3.04 5.63
C THR A 183 -0.61 -1.95 5.50
N GLY A 184 -0.52 -0.93 6.34
CA GLY A 184 -1.51 0.14 6.39
C GLY A 184 -2.65 -0.15 7.37
N PRO A 185 -3.63 0.76 7.47
CA PRO A 185 -4.77 0.63 8.39
C PRO A 185 -5.58 -0.66 8.24
N ALA A 186 -5.62 -1.26 7.06
CA ALA A 186 -6.36 -2.51 6.82
C ALA A 186 -5.86 -3.70 7.65
N VAL A 187 -4.60 -3.66 8.13
CA VAL A 187 -4.05 -4.70 9.02
C VAL A 187 -4.85 -4.80 10.34
N SER A 188 -5.44 -3.69 10.78
CA SER A 188 -6.26 -3.64 12.01
C SER A 188 -7.69 -4.16 11.82
N ILE A 189 -8.12 -4.43 10.58
CA ILE A 189 -9.45 -4.96 10.28
C ILE A 189 -9.37 -6.49 10.37
N ALA A 190 -10.00 -7.06 11.38
CA ALA A 190 -9.96 -8.50 11.64
C ALA A 190 -10.43 -9.32 10.43
N GLY A 191 -9.63 -10.29 9.97
CA GLY A 191 -9.90 -11.16 8.83
C GLY A 191 -9.64 -10.56 7.45
N PHE A 192 -9.30 -9.27 7.36
CA PHE A 192 -8.99 -8.64 6.07
C PHE A 192 -7.77 -9.27 5.39
N SER A 193 -6.70 -9.52 6.16
CA SER A 193 -5.48 -10.17 5.66
C SER A 193 -5.74 -11.57 5.11
N ASP A 194 -6.52 -12.37 5.83
CA ASP A 194 -6.77 -13.76 5.47
C ASP A 194 -7.61 -13.85 4.19
N GLN A 195 -8.66 -13.03 4.11
CA GLN A 195 -9.50 -12.96 2.92
C GLN A 195 -8.76 -12.37 1.71
N LEU A 196 -7.87 -11.40 1.91
CA LEU A 196 -7.02 -10.88 0.85
C LEU A 196 -6.08 -11.97 0.34
N ALA A 197 -5.42 -12.72 1.24
CA ALA A 197 -4.54 -13.84 0.89
C ALA A 197 -5.26 -14.90 0.04
N GLU A 198 -6.47 -15.27 0.45
CA GLU A 198 -7.32 -16.23 -0.27
C GLU A 198 -7.65 -15.70 -1.68
N GLN A 199 -8.08 -14.44 -1.80
CA GLN A 199 -8.50 -13.88 -3.09
C GLN A 199 -7.34 -13.67 -4.07
N ILE A 200 -6.13 -13.33 -3.59
CA ILE A 200 -4.96 -13.16 -4.47
C ILE A 200 -4.18 -14.45 -4.71
N GLY A 201 -4.44 -15.50 -3.91
CA GLY A 201 -3.78 -16.81 -4.05
C GLY A 201 -2.30 -16.81 -3.67
N LEU A 202 -1.87 -15.93 -2.76
CA LEU A 202 -0.50 -15.83 -2.28
C LEU A 202 -0.44 -15.91 -0.75
N PRO A 203 0.59 -16.57 -0.18
CA PRO A 203 0.87 -16.45 1.26
C PRO A 203 1.06 -14.98 1.62
N LEU A 204 0.36 -14.50 2.65
CA LEU A 204 0.36 -13.10 3.04
C LEU A 204 0.74 -12.96 4.52
N GLU A 205 1.69 -12.06 4.78
CA GLU A 205 2.10 -11.66 6.12
C GLU A 205 1.69 -10.21 6.37
N CYS A 206 1.34 -9.88 7.62
CA CYS A 206 1.13 -8.49 8.02
C CYS A 206 2.46 -7.83 8.36
N GLY A 207 2.77 -6.72 7.68
CA GLY A 207 3.97 -5.91 7.89
C GLY A 207 3.65 -4.65 8.69
N VAL A 208 4.21 -4.53 9.89
CA VAL A 208 4.04 -3.37 10.77
C VAL A 208 5.38 -2.89 11.32
N VAL A 209 5.43 -1.63 11.75
CA VAL A 209 6.61 -1.09 12.44
C VAL A 209 6.69 -1.71 13.82
N THR A 210 7.88 -2.17 14.20
CA THR A 210 8.13 -2.68 15.54
C THR A 210 8.55 -1.54 16.48
N GLU A 211 7.90 -1.41 17.62
CA GLU A 211 8.29 -0.45 18.65
C GLU A 211 9.68 -0.78 19.21
N ALA A 212 10.57 0.21 19.21
CA ALA A 212 11.87 0.08 19.91
C ALA A 212 11.71 0.07 21.43
N ARG A 213 10.64 0.68 21.94
CA ARG A 213 10.27 0.72 23.37
C ARG A 213 8.75 0.60 23.49
N PRO A 214 8.22 -0.17 24.46
CA PRO A 214 6.79 -0.27 24.70
C PRO A 214 6.14 1.12 24.85
N GLY A 215 5.04 1.35 24.16
CA GLY A 215 4.30 2.62 24.16
C GLY A 215 4.91 3.75 23.34
N ALA A 216 6.00 3.51 22.59
CA ALA A 216 6.63 4.53 21.74
C ALA A 216 5.70 5.07 20.65
N LEU A 217 4.74 4.27 20.19
CA LEU A 217 3.77 4.68 19.17
C LEU A 217 2.56 5.44 19.73
N GLY A 218 2.46 5.58 21.09
CA GLY A 218 1.39 6.37 21.72
C GLY A 218 -0.04 5.94 21.32
N GLY A 219 -0.25 4.66 21.00
CA GLY A 219 -1.53 4.12 20.53
C GLY A 219 -1.80 4.30 19.03
N ILE A 220 -0.85 4.83 18.27
CA ILE A 220 -0.96 4.90 16.81
C ILE A 220 -0.82 3.48 16.23
N ASP A 221 -1.68 3.14 15.28
CA ASP A 221 -1.59 1.88 14.55
C ASP A 221 -0.24 1.76 13.83
N ALA A 222 0.51 0.71 14.18
CA ALA A 222 1.86 0.46 13.65
C ALA A 222 1.89 0.27 12.12
N GLY A 223 0.80 -0.22 11.52
CA GLY A 223 0.67 -0.33 10.06
C GLY A 223 0.64 1.03 9.35
N ARG A 224 0.10 2.06 10.00
CA ARG A 224 0.05 3.44 9.44
C ARG A 224 1.42 4.11 9.36
N LEU A 225 2.39 3.67 10.15
CA LEU A 225 3.70 4.30 10.25
C LEU A 225 4.75 3.70 9.30
N VAL A 226 4.43 2.65 8.56
CA VAL A 226 5.40 1.91 7.75
C VAL A 226 6.09 2.81 6.72
N VAL A 227 5.34 3.65 5.99
CA VAL A 227 5.92 4.57 5.02
C VAL A 227 6.80 5.62 5.70
N ALA A 228 6.34 6.19 6.81
CA ALA A 228 7.11 7.17 7.57
C ALA A 228 8.42 6.55 8.11
N ALA A 229 8.36 5.34 8.64
CA ALA A 229 9.55 4.60 9.08
C ALA A 229 10.52 4.34 7.92
N GLY A 230 10.01 3.94 6.75
CA GLY A 230 10.84 3.72 5.57
C GLY A 230 11.52 4.98 5.03
N LEU A 231 10.92 6.15 5.23
CA LEU A 231 11.56 7.43 4.87
C LEU A 231 12.77 7.77 5.78
N THR A 232 12.85 7.19 6.98
CA THR A 232 13.99 7.37 7.88
C THR A 232 15.14 6.39 7.60
N VAL A 233 14.89 5.35 6.81
CA VAL A 233 15.91 4.39 6.39
C VAL A 233 16.64 4.95 5.19
N GLN A 234 17.96 5.18 5.32
CA GLN A 234 18.78 5.59 4.17
C GLN A 234 18.85 4.47 3.14
N GLU A 235 18.81 4.82 1.86
CA GLU A 235 19.08 3.85 0.81
C GLU A 235 20.50 3.32 1.00
N VAL A 236 20.63 2.00 1.12
CA VAL A 236 21.92 1.36 0.95
C VAL A 236 22.18 1.37 -0.55
N VAL A 237 22.93 2.36 -0.99
CA VAL A 237 23.44 2.39 -2.37
C VAL A 237 24.37 1.18 -2.49
N ALA A 238 23.91 0.16 -3.22
CA ALA A 238 24.69 -1.03 -3.53
C ALA A 238 25.68 -0.77 -4.68
#